data_a1ce3a51fe7c8d5e25eb313b0539396a
#
_entry.id   a1ce3a51fe7c8d5e25eb313b0539396a
#
_cell.length_a   1.000
_cell.length_b   1.000
_cell.length_c   1.000
_cell.angle_alpha   90.00
_cell.angle_beta   90.00
_cell.angle_gamma   90.00
#
_symmetry.space_group_name_H-M   'P 1'
#
loop_
_entity.id
_entity.type
_entity.pdbx_description
1 polymer ?
#
loop_
_entity_poly.entity_id
_entity_poly.type
_entity_poly.pdbx_seq_one_letter_code
_entity_poly.pdbx_strand_id
1 'polypeptide(L)'
;MLMNMKELLKVADEKGFAVPAFNIGSDQLLKAVMQQVKEMKSPVILEMSPDEFNFVENSLIQSMIYEASKTDVPVVIHLDHGDKYETVVRAIQAGFTSVMIDASKLPYEENIAITQKVCEVAHLANVSVESELGTIGTTGNSIEGGTTGIIYTDPDQAKDFVEKTGIDTLAVAIGTAHGIYPSDMKPELRLDILQILKDTLDIPLVSVSYTHLTLPTNS
;
A
#
# COMPACT_ATOMS: atom_id res chain seq x y z
N MET A 1 -12.68 -9.02 10.62
CA MET A 1 -12.79 -10.05 9.54
C MET A 1 -11.59 -9.88 8.62
N LEU A 2 -10.72 -10.88 8.53
CA LEU A 2 -9.52 -10.83 7.66
C LEU A 2 -9.94 -11.05 6.20
N MET A 3 -9.42 -10.22 5.28
CA MET A 3 -9.66 -10.33 3.85
C MET A 3 -8.48 -9.79 3.04
N ASN A 4 -8.43 -10.02 1.74
CA ASN A 4 -7.41 -9.44 0.88
C ASN A 4 -7.76 -8.02 0.43
N MET A 5 -6.76 -7.27 -0.02
CA MET A 5 -6.92 -5.85 -0.35
C MET A 5 -7.78 -5.63 -1.61
N LYS A 6 -7.67 -6.51 -2.60
CA LYS A 6 -8.51 -6.46 -3.82
C LYS A 6 -10.00 -6.45 -3.49
N GLU A 7 -10.43 -7.38 -2.63
CA GLU A 7 -11.85 -7.49 -2.26
C GLU A 7 -12.32 -6.29 -1.45
N LEU A 8 -11.50 -5.80 -0.52
CA LEU A 8 -11.82 -4.62 0.28
C LEU A 8 -11.92 -3.36 -0.56
N LEU A 9 -10.91 -3.10 -1.38
CA LEU A 9 -10.84 -1.86 -2.18
C LEU A 9 -11.86 -1.83 -3.32
N LYS A 10 -12.27 -2.98 -3.83
CA LYS A 10 -13.39 -3.05 -4.77
C LYS A 10 -14.67 -2.49 -4.14
N VAL A 11 -14.99 -2.89 -2.91
CA VAL A 11 -16.16 -2.37 -2.19
C VAL A 11 -15.99 -0.89 -1.85
N ALA A 12 -14.79 -0.46 -1.48
CA ALA A 12 -14.48 0.93 -1.21
C ALA A 12 -14.72 1.82 -2.43
N ASP A 13 -14.26 1.38 -3.59
CA ASP A 13 -14.46 2.07 -4.86
C ASP A 13 -15.95 2.14 -5.25
N GLU A 14 -16.67 1.02 -5.20
CA GLU A 14 -18.11 0.97 -5.49
C GLU A 14 -18.95 1.85 -4.56
N LYS A 15 -18.50 2.05 -3.33
CA LYS A 15 -19.20 2.85 -2.30
C LYS A 15 -18.67 4.27 -2.15
N GLY A 16 -17.58 4.62 -2.81
CA GLY A 16 -17.00 5.96 -2.83
C GLY A 16 -16.36 6.37 -1.50
N PHE A 17 -15.59 5.48 -0.85
CA PHE A 17 -14.81 5.81 0.34
C PHE A 17 -13.37 5.33 0.22
N ALA A 18 -12.45 5.99 0.94
CA ALA A 18 -11.06 5.56 1.06
C ALA A 18 -10.85 4.67 2.29
N VAL A 19 -9.93 3.72 2.20
CA VAL A 19 -9.53 2.86 3.31
C VAL A 19 -8.16 3.34 3.82
N PRO A 20 -8.03 3.65 5.12
CA PRO A 20 -6.74 4.04 5.67
C PRO A 20 -5.81 2.83 5.83
N ALA A 21 -4.52 3.06 5.59
CA ALA A 21 -3.44 2.11 5.83
C ALA A 21 -2.52 2.66 6.94
N PHE A 22 -2.14 1.79 7.88
CA PHE A 22 -1.29 2.16 9.02
C PHE A 22 -0.16 1.16 9.20
N ASN A 23 1.08 1.67 9.26
CA ASN A 23 2.26 0.87 9.61
C ASN A 23 2.17 0.42 11.08
N ILE A 24 2.36 -0.86 11.31
CA ILE A 24 2.23 -1.50 12.64
C ILE A 24 3.59 -2.05 13.06
N GLY A 25 4.33 -1.26 13.82
CA GLY A 25 5.64 -1.65 14.36
C GLY A 25 5.61 -2.12 15.83
N SER A 26 4.43 -2.19 16.48
CA SER A 26 4.33 -2.65 17.87
C SER A 26 2.91 -3.09 18.26
N ASP A 27 2.82 -3.94 19.31
CA ASP A 27 1.53 -4.35 19.89
C ASP A 27 0.71 -3.18 20.44
N GLN A 28 1.36 -2.12 20.93
CA GLN A 28 0.68 -0.94 21.45
C GLN A 28 -0.02 -0.19 20.31
N LEU A 29 0.66 -0.02 19.20
CA LEU A 29 0.09 0.63 18.01
C LEU A 29 -1.04 -0.23 17.42
N LEU A 30 -0.83 -1.54 17.30
CA LEU A 30 -1.86 -2.47 16.87
C LEU A 30 -3.14 -2.33 17.70
N LYS A 31 -3.02 -2.31 19.03
CA LYS A 31 -4.17 -2.18 19.95
C LYS A 31 -4.89 -0.85 19.75
N ALA A 32 -4.15 0.25 19.63
CA ALA A 32 -4.72 1.59 19.43
C ALA A 32 -5.50 1.66 18.10
N VAL A 33 -4.91 1.20 17.00
CA VAL A 33 -5.57 1.17 15.69
C VAL A 33 -6.80 0.27 15.73
N MET A 34 -6.69 -0.95 16.23
CA MET A 34 -7.80 -1.91 16.27
C MET A 34 -8.94 -1.49 17.21
N GLN A 35 -8.64 -0.71 18.26
CA GLN A 35 -9.68 -0.10 19.08
C GLN A 35 -10.50 0.89 18.24
N GLN A 36 -9.87 1.81 17.52
CA GLN A 36 -10.56 2.77 16.67
C GLN A 36 -11.33 2.11 15.53
N VAL A 37 -10.75 1.08 14.91
CA VAL A 37 -11.42 0.27 13.87
C VAL A 37 -12.76 -0.28 14.38
N LYS A 38 -12.78 -0.83 15.59
CA LYS A 38 -13.99 -1.40 16.21
C LYS A 38 -15.01 -0.32 16.61
N GLU A 39 -14.55 0.79 17.18
CA GLU A 39 -15.40 1.90 17.61
C GLU A 39 -16.05 2.62 16.41
N MET A 40 -15.27 2.90 15.37
CA MET A 40 -15.74 3.61 14.18
C MET A 40 -16.39 2.70 13.14
N LYS A 41 -16.27 1.36 13.29
CA LYS A 41 -16.67 0.37 12.29
C LYS A 41 -16.09 0.67 10.90
N SER A 42 -14.85 1.15 10.87
CA SER A 42 -14.13 1.54 9.66
C SER A 42 -13.18 0.44 9.22
N PRO A 43 -13.21 -0.01 7.96
CA PRO A 43 -12.22 -0.91 7.42
C PRO A 43 -10.81 -0.34 7.54
N VAL A 44 -9.79 -1.20 7.58
CA VAL A 44 -8.40 -0.80 7.73
C VAL A 44 -7.45 -1.73 7.00
N ILE A 45 -6.34 -1.18 6.53
CA ILE A 45 -5.15 -1.92 6.10
C ILE A 45 -4.11 -1.76 7.21
N LEU A 46 -3.64 -2.87 7.76
CA LEU A 46 -2.51 -2.93 8.70
C LEU A 46 -1.29 -3.32 7.87
N GLU A 47 -0.28 -2.50 7.85
CA GLU A 47 0.86 -2.71 6.97
C GLU A 47 2.19 -2.72 7.71
N MET A 48 3.19 -3.33 7.09
CA MET A 48 4.57 -3.37 7.53
C MET A 48 5.50 -3.19 6.35
N SER A 49 6.51 -2.34 6.51
CA SER A 49 7.65 -2.28 5.60
C SER A 49 8.56 -3.53 5.75
N PRO A 50 9.45 -3.81 4.78
CA PRO A 50 10.43 -4.89 4.91
C PRO A 50 11.30 -4.79 6.16
N ASP A 51 11.70 -3.58 6.56
CA ASP A 51 12.52 -3.35 7.74
C ASP A 51 11.75 -3.68 9.02
N GLU A 52 10.50 -3.24 9.14
CA GLU A 52 9.62 -3.61 10.25
C GLU A 52 9.38 -5.11 10.28
N PHE A 53 9.05 -5.73 9.13
CA PHE A 53 8.82 -7.16 9.01
C PHE A 53 10.04 -8.01 9.38
N ASN A 54 11.25 -7.53 9.08
CA ASN A 54 12.49 -8.19 9.48
C ASN A 54 12.83 -7.98 10.97
N PHE A 55 12.41 -6.86 11.54
CA PHE A 55 12.70 -6.49 12.93
C PHE A 55 11.72 -7.14 13.92
N VAL A 56 10.42 -7.22 13.57
CA VAL A 56 9.43 -7.82 14.45
C VAL A 56 9.46 -9.34 14.37
N GLU A 57 9.16 -9.97 15.50
CA GLU A 57 8.98 -11.42 15.51
C GLU A 57 7.61 -11.81 14.92
N ASN A 58 7.49 -13.06 14.48
CA ASN A 58 6.22 -13.59 13.98
C ASN A 58 5.05 -13.44 14.98
N SER A 59 5.34 -13.22 16.25
CA SER A 59 4.34 -12.97 17.30
C SER A 59 3.48 -11.74 17.03
N LEU A 60 4.05 -10.63 16.52
CA LEU A 60 3.26 -9.45 16.18
C LEU A 60 2.34 -9.71 14.99
N ILE A 61 2.80 -10.44 13.97
CA ILE A 61 1.99 -10.81 12.81
C ILE A 61 0.82 -11.70 13.26
N GLN A 62 1.08 -12.68 14.13
CA GLN A 62 0.03 -13.51 14.71
C GLN A 62 -0.95 -12.69 15.57
N SER A 63 -0.48 -11.66 16.27
CA SER A 63 -1.33 -10.71 16.99
C SER A 63 -2.23 -9.93 16.04
N MET A 64 -1.71 -9.46 14.88
CA MET A 64 -2.50 -8.78 13.86
C MET A 64 -3.61 -9.69 13.31
N ILE A 65 -3.28 -10.94 12.94
CA ILE A 65 -4.24 -11.94 12.45
C ILE A 65 -5.31 -12.21 13.52
N TYR A 66 -4.89 -12.37 14.78
CA TYR A 66 -5.79 -12.64 15.89
C TYR A 66 -6.75 -11.48 16.15
N GLU A 67 -6.25 -10.23 16.19
CA GLU A 67 -7.12 -9.06 16.35
C GLU A 67 -8.09 -8.87 15.18
N ALA A 68 -7.63 -9.11 13.94
CA ALA A 68 -8.49 -9.10 12.76
C ALA A 68 -9.60 -10.16 12.83
N SER A 69 -9.32 -11.34 13.39
CA SER A 69 -10.32 -12.41 13.56
C SER A 69 -11.41 -12.09 14.59
N LYS A 70 -11.15 -11.15 15.51
CA LYS A 70 -12.09 -10.76 16.58
C LYS A 70 -13.07 -9.65 16.22
N THR A 71 -13.06 -9.18 15.00
CA THR A 71 -13.94 -8.12 14.54
C THR A 71 -14.69 -8.52 13.27
N ASP A 72 -15.92 -8.01 13.12
CA ASP A 72 -16.68 -8.10 11.88
C ASP A 72 -16.28 -7.01 10.87
N VAL A 73 -15.45 -6.05 11.29
CA VAL A 73 -14.92 -5.02 10.41
C VAL A 73 -13.84 -5.61 9.53
N PRO A 74 -13.83 -5.32 8.21
CA PRO A 74 -12.79 -5.76 7.30
C PRO A 74 -11.39 -5.26 7.69
N VAL A 75 -10.41 -6.16 7.71
CA VAL A 75 -9.01 -5.88 8.00
C VAL A 75 -8.15 -6.59 6.96
N VAL A 76 -7.23 -5.88 6.36
CA VAL A 76 -6.18 -6.40 5.47
C VAL A 76 -4.86 -6.36 6.23
N ILE A 77 -4.00 -7.35 6.03
CA ILE A 77 -2.60 -7.35 6.48
C ILE A 77 -1.73 -7.28 5.23
N HIS A 78 -0.95 -6.21 5.10
CA HIS A 78 -0.25 -5.84 3.89
C HIS A 78 1.26 -5.69 4.11
N LEU A 79 2.06 -6.27 3.21
CA LEU A 79 3.48 -5.95 3.09
C LEU A 79 3.62 -4.72 2.20
N ASP A 80 4.04 -3.61 2.79
CA ASP A 80 4.28 -2.34 2.13
C ASP A 80 5.71 -2.26 1.61
N HIS A 81 5.92 -1.73 0.40
CA HIS A 81 7.23 -1.59 -0.25
C HIS A 81 8.13 -2.83 -0.23
N GLY A 82 7.58 -4.01 -0.51
CA GLY A 82 8.37 -5.25 -0.63
C GLY A 82 9.54 -5.07 -1.60
N ASP A 83 10.77 -5.23 -1.11
CA ASP A 83 12.01 -4.91 -1.81
C ASP A 83 12.54 -6.05 -2.70
N LYS A 84 12.10 -7.28 -2.41
CA LYS A 84 12.58 -8.50 -3.08
C LYS A 84 11.49 -9.56 -3.14
N TYR A 85 11.60 -10.41 -4.15
CA TYR A 85 10.71 -11.56 -4.30
C TYR A 85 10.69 -12.47 -3.06
N GLU A 86 11.84 -12.70 -2.44
CA GLU A 86 11.99 -13.54 -1.25
C GLU A 86 11.25 -12.94 -0.04
N THR A 87 11.30 -11.60 0.14
CA THR A 87 10.57 -10.89 1.19
C THR A 87 9.06 -11.08 1.01
N VAL A 88 8.58 -10.95 -0.22
CA VAL A 88 7.15 -11.17 -0.56
C VAL A 88 6.73 -12.60 -0.25
N VAL A 89 7.50 -13.60 -0.65
CA VAL A 89 7.18 -15.01 -0.37
C VAL A 89 7.13 -15.29 1.14
N ARG A 90 8.06 -14.72 1.91
CA ARG A 90 8.06 -14.83 3.38
C ARG A 90 6.81 -14.19 3.99
N ALA A 91 6.38 -13.03 3.49
CA ALA A 91 5.17 -12.37 3.95
C ALA A 91 3.92 -13.21 3.69
N ILE A 92 3.79 -13.80 2.49
CA ILE A 92 2.72 -14.74 2.18
C ILE A 92 2.72 -15.93 3.16
N GLN A 93 3.88 -16.51 3.44
CA GLN A 93 4.01 -17.61 4.41
C GLN A 93 3.67 -17.20 5.84
N ALA A 94 3.93 -15.95 6.22
CA ALA A 94 3.60 -15.42 7.54
C ALA A 94 2.11 -15.13 7.73
N GLY A 95 1.31 -15.14 6.66
CA GLY A 95 -0.14 -14.95 6.69
C GLY A 95 -0.62 -13.55 6.28
N PHE A 96 0.21 -12.79 5.58
CA PHE A 96 -0.22 -11.55 4.95
C PHE A 96 -1.28 -11.83 3.88
N THR A 97 -2.30 -10.99 3.80
CA THR A 97 -3.41 -11.13 2.85
C THR A 97 -3.27 -10.23 1.63
N SER A 98 -2.27 -9.38 1.65
CA SER A 98 -1.86 -8.49 0.56
C SER A 98 -0.36 -8.26 0.61
N VAL A 99 0.27 -8.11 -0.54
CA VAL A 99 1.70 -7.82 -0.65
C VAL A 99 1.94 -6.79 -1.74
N MET A 100 2.91 -5.91 -1.53
CA MET A 100 3.44 -5.03 -2.56
C MET A 100 4.82 -5.49 -2.98
N ILE A 101 5.09 -5.42 -4.28
CA ILE A 101 6.46 -5.42 -4.82
C ILE A 101 6.76 -4.04 -5.39
N ASP A 102 7.70 -3.34 -4.76
CA ASP A 102 8.18 -2.04 -5.23
C ASP A 102 9.44 -2.21 -6.07
N ALA A 103 9.24 -2.32 -7.36
CA ALA A 103 10.29 -2.32 -8.36
C ALA A 103 10.29 -1.04 -9.23
N SER A 104 9.67 0.03 -8.74
CA SER A 104 9.53 1.31 -9.45
C SER A 104 10.87 1.98 -9.83
N LYS A 105 11.94 1.63 -9.12
CA LYS A 105 13.31 2.11 -9.39
C LYS A 105 14.04 1.32 -10.48
N LEU A 106 13.51 0.17 -10.89
CA LEU A 106 14.08 -0.65 -11.95
C LEU A 106 13.60 -0.16 -13.34
N PRO A 107 14.30 -0.57 -14.43
CA PRO A 107 13.77 -0.39 -15.77
C PRO A 107 12.36 -0.99 -15.92
N TYR A 108 11.53 -0.36 -16.71
CA TYR A 108 10.11 -0.72 -16.86
C TYR A 108 9.85 -2.21 -17.11
N GLU A 109 10.58 -2.83 -18.03
CA GLU A 109 10.43 -4.26 -18.34
C GLU A 109 10.88 -5.18 -17.20
N GLU A 110 11.84 -4.73 -16.37
CA GLU A 110 12.26 -5.47 -15.19
C GLU A 110 11.21 -5.36 -14.08
N ASN A 111 10.59 -4.18 -13.92
CA ASN A 111 9.46 -4.01 -13.01
C ASN A 111 8.31 -4.94 -13.40
N ILE A 112 7.94 -4.99 -14.69
CA ILE A 112 6.93 -5.92 -15.18
C ILE A 112 7.30 -7.36 -14.85
N ALA A 113 8.51 -7.78 -15.18
CA ALA A 113 8.92 -9.18 -15.03
C ALA A 113 8.90 -9.67 -13.56
N ILE A 114 9.36 -8.85 -12.61
CA ILE A 114 9.32 -9.23 -11.20
C ILE A 114 7.89 -9.18 -10.64
N THR A 115 7.10 -8.19 -11.06
CA THR A 115 5.70 -8.06 -10.65
C THR A 115 4.86 -9.24 -11.11
N GLN A 116 5.00 -9.68 -12.38
CA GLN A 116 4.36 -10.90 -12.87
C GLN A 116 4.69 -12.13 -12.03
N LYS A 117 5.98 -12.30 -11.70
CA LYS A 117 6.44 -13.41 -10.86
C LYS A 117 5.85 -13.40 -9.46
N VAL A 118 5.63 -12.21 -8.89
CA VAL A 118 4.94 -12.05 -7.60
C VAL A 118 3.46 -12.38 -7.75
N CYS A 119 2.78 -11.89 -8.79
CA CYS A 119 1.37 -12.20 -9.04
C CYS A 119 1.12 -13.71 -9.16
N GLU A 120 2.00 -14.44 -9.86
CA GLU A 120 1.89 -15.89 -9.99
C GLU A 120 1.82 -16.61 -8.63
N VAL A 121 2.68 -16.28 -7.69
CA VAL A 121 2.71 -16.96 -6.39
C VAL A 121 1.66 -16.44 -5.43
N ALA A 122 1.41 -15.13 -5.41
CA ALA A 122 0.47 -14.51 -4.50
C ALA A 122 -0.99 -14.91 -4.81
N HIS A 123 -1.38 -14.88 -6.07
CA HIS A 123 -2.73 -15.25 -6.49
C HIS A 123 -3.06 -16.72 -6.21
N LEU A 124 -2.08 -17.64 -6.31
CA LEU A 124 -2.26 -19.04 -5.90
C LEU A 124 -2.58 -19.19 -4.40
N ALA A 125 -2.10 -18.25 -3.58
CA ALA A 125 -2.38 -18.21 -2.15
C ALA A 125 -3.62 -17.35 -1.79
N ASN A 126 -4.34 -16.81 -2.77
CA ASN A 126 -5.43 -15.83 -2.58
C ASN A 126 -4.97 -14.55 -1.87
N VAL A 127 -3.73 -14.13 -2.14
CA VAL A 127 -3.13 -12.89 -1.65
C VAL A 127 -3.16 -11.88 -2.78
N SER A 128 -3.64 -10.66 -2.52
CA SER A 128 -3.66 -9.57 -3.50
C SER A 128 -2.29 -8.95 -3.68
N VAL A 129 -2.03 -8.42 -4.88
CA VAL A 129 -0.75 -7.82 -5.25
C VAL A 129 -0.93 -6.35 -5.57
N GLU A 130 -0.11 -5.53 -4.93
CA GLU A 130 0.15 -4.15 -5.27
C GLU A 130 1.50 -4.01 -5.96
N SER A 131 1.63 -3.05 -6.86
CA SER A 131 2.93 -2.61 -7.38
C SER A 131 2.92 -1.10 -7.63
N GLU A 132 4.09 -0.52 -7.85
CA GLU A 132 4.27 0.92 -8.05
C GLU A 132 4.75 1.25 -9.45
N LEU A 133 4.19 2.32 -10.01
CA LEU A 133 4.63 2.92 -11.25
C LEU A 133 4.78 4.43 -11.11
N GLY A 134 5.85 4.97 -11.68
CA GLY A 134 6.41 6.27 -11.31
C GLY A 134 7.36 6.10 -10.14
N THR A 135 7.86 7.18 -9.58
CA THR A 135 8.69 7.12 -8.37
C THR A 135 8.24 8.16 -7.36
N ILE A 136 7.99 7.70 -6.15
CA ILE A 136 7.67 8.58 -5.04
C ILE A 136 8.97 9.22 -4.54
N GLY A 137 8.91 10.53 -4.26
CA GLY A 137 10.04 11.29 -3.76
C GLY A 137 10.39 10.93 -2.30
N THR A 138 11.50 11.46 -1.82
CA THR A 138 11.86 11.42 -0.39
C THR A 138 12.31 12.77 0.09
N THR A 139 11.94 13.14 1.30
CA THR A 139 12.48 14.32 1.99
C THR A 139 13.84 14.05 2.65
N GLY A 140 14.37 12.83 2.51
CA GLY A 140 15.65 12.39 3.07
C GLY A 140 15.58 11.93 4.53
N ASN A 141 14.43 12.00 5.16
CA ASN A 141 14.24 11.66 6.59
C ASN A 141 13.28 10.46 6.79
N SER A 142 12.98 9.71 5.72
CA SER A 142 12.12 8.53 5.80
C SER A 142 12.93 7.25 5.70
N ILE A 143 12.55 6.23 6.47
CA ILE A 143 13.10 4.87 6.39
C ILE A 143 12.56 4.12 5.16
N GLU A 144 11.41 4.52 4.61
CA GLU A 144 10.79 3.93 3.42
C GLU A 144 11.54 4.27 2.14
N GLY A 145 12.48 5.20 2.22
CA GLY A 145 13.29 5.61 1.07
C GLY A 145 12.54 6.51 0.10
N GLY A 146 12.82 6.37 -1.19
CA GLY A 146 12.30 7.19 -2.27
C GLY A 146 13.44 7.69 -3.18
N THR A 147 13.11 8.46 -4.19
CA THR A 147 14.08 9.09 -5.11
C THR A 147 14.27 10.55 -4.78
N THR A 148 15.36 11.17 -5.28
CA THR A 148 15.60 12.61 -5.10
C THR A 148 14.64 13.49 -5.90
N GLY A 149 13.85 12.90 -6.80
CA GLY A 149 12.83 13.58 -7.61
C GLY A 149 11.61 12.69 -7.79
N ILE A 150 10.46 13.31 -7.96
CA ILE A 150 9.21 12.63 -8.25
C ILE A 150 9.13 12.39 -9.75
N ILE A 151 8.92 11.15 -10.17
CA ILE A 151 8.53 10.82 -11.54
C ILE A 151 7.04 10.47 -11.49
N TYR A 152 6.20 11.35 -12.02
CA TYR A 152 4.77 11.13 -12.04
C TYR A 152 4.40 9.90 -12.84
N THR A 153 3.38 9.18 -12.38
CA THR A 153 2.84 8.02 -13.09
C THR A 153 2.23 8.47 -14.42
N ASP A 154 2.73 7.88 -15.51
CA ASP A 154 2.18 8.09 -16.86
C ASP A 154 0.95 7.20 -17.08
N PRO A 155 -0.23 7.76 -17.44
CA PRO A 155 -1.46 6.97 -17.55
C PRO A 155 -1.44 5.91 -18.68
N ASP A 156 -0.80 6.17 -19.79
CA ASP A 156 -0.72 5.19 -20.89
C ASP A 156 0.20 4.03 -20.51
N GLN A 157 1.31 4.35 -19.83
CA GLN A 157 2.23 3.34 -19.31
C GLN A 157 1.58 2.53 -18.19
N ALA A 158 0.77 3.17 -17.32
CA ALA A 158 0.04 2.50 -16.25
C ALA A 158 -0.95 1.46 -16.78
N LYS A 159 -1.66 1.78 -17.87
CA LYS A 159 -2.58 0.84 -18.52
C LYS A 159 -1.84 -0.39 -19.02
N ASP A 160 -0.76 -0.20 -19.77
CA ASP A 160 0.06 -1.29 -20.30
C ASP A 160 0.65 -2.15 -19.16
N PHE A 161 1.09 -1.49 -18.06
CA PHE A 161 1.63 -2.16 -16.89
C PHE A 161 0.60 -3.06 -16.20
N VAL A 162 -0.59 -2.55 -15.95
CA VAL A 162 -1.69 -3.32 -15.32
C VAL A 162 -2.09 -4.52 -16.17
N GLU A 163 -2.25 -4.30 -17.50
CA GLU A 163 -2.62 -5.37 -18.45
C GLU A 163 -1.55 -6.46 -18.52
N LYS A 164 -0.26 -6.11 -18.47
CA LYS A 164 0.84 -7.07 -18.51
C LYS A 164 1.06 -7.81 -17.21
N THR A 165 0.94 -7.12 -16.08
CA THR A 165 1.30 -7.68 -14.78
C THR A 165 0.17 -8.44 -14.10
N GLY A 166 -1.06 -8.00 -14.29
CA GLY A 166 -2.24 -8.57 -13.63
C GLY A 166 -2.32 -8.24 -12.13
N ILE A 167 -1.73 -7.13 -11.70
CA ILE A 167 -1.84 -6.63 -10.31
C ILE A 167 -3.28 -6.30 -9.93
N ASP A 168 -3.54 -6.26 -8.64
CA ASP A 168 -4.88 -5.98 -8.08
C ASP A 168 -5.06 -4.52 -7.68
N THR A 169 -3.96 -3.80 -7.38
CA THR A 169 -3.92 -2.39 -7.01
C THR A 169 -2.65 -1.74 -7.52
N LEU A 170 -2.69 -0.44 -7.84
CA LEU A 170 -1.54 0.32 -8.31
C LEU A 170 -1.25 1.50 -7.40
N ALA A 171 -0.04 1.54 -6.83
CA ALA A 171 0.50 2.72 -6.19
C ALA A 171 0.97 3.73 -7.24
N VAL A 172 0.49 4.97 -7.10
CA VAL A 172 0.69 6.03 -8.10
C VAL A 172 1.42 7.23 -7.53
N ALA A 173 2.43 7.70 -8.26
CA ALA A 173 3.17 8.91 -7.94
C ALA A 173 2.44 10.14 -8.49
N ILE A 174 1.79 10.88 -7.60
CA ILE A 174 1.02 12.09 -7.94
C ILE A 174 1.53 13.37 -7.25
N GLY A 175 2.73 13.35 -6.69
CA GLY A 175 3.36 14.53 -6.10
C GLY A 175 3.63 14.45 -4.59
N THR A 176 3.42 13.29 -3.98
CA THR A 176 3.82 13.03 -2.60
C THR A 176 5.27 12.57 -2.50
N ALA A 177 5.87 12.75 -1.33
CA ALA A 177 7.18 12.23 -0.98
C ALA A 177 7.16 11.66 0.43
N HIS A 178 7.95 10.63 0.66
CA HIS A 178 8.10 10.03 1.97
C HIS A 178 8.85 10.95 2.92
N GLY A 179 8.44 10.96 4.19
CA GLY A 179 9.09 11.69 5.27
C GLY A 179 8.41 13.02 5.62
N ILE A 180 9.02 13.74 6.56
CA ILE A 180 8.49 15.01 7.06
C ILE A 180 8.89 16.12 6.10
N TYR A 181 7.91 16.84 5.56
CA TYR A 181 8.15 17.97 4.69
C TYR A 181 8.80 19.13 5.46
N PRO A 182 9.87 19.74 4.92
CA PRO A 182 10.39 21.01 5.43
C PRO A 182 9.28 22.09 5.42
N SER A 183 9.35 23.03 6.36
CA SER A 183 8.32 24.07 6.52
C SER A 183 8.15 25.00 5.30
N ASP A 184 9.14 25.08 4.46
CA ASP A 184 9.18 25.86 3.21
C ASP A 184 8.76 25.05 1.96
N MET A 185 8.56 23.74 2.11
CA MET A 185 8.11 22.86 1.04
C MET A 185 6.63 22.57 1.19
N LYS A 186 5.84 22.89 0.18
CA LYS A 186 4.42 22.52 0.10
C LYS A 186 4.27 21.39 -0.92
N PRO A 187 3.71 20.25 -0.53
CA PRO A 187 3.39 19.20 -1.50
C PRO A 187 2.27 19.69 -2.42
N GLU A 188 2.43 19.46 -3.69
CA GLU A 188 1.43 19.78 -4.71
C GLU A 188 0.96 18.48 -5.35
N LEU A 189 -0.29 18.11 -5.04
CA LEU A 189 -0.89 16.89 -5.57
C LEU A 189 -1.43 17.13 -6.98
N ARG A 190 -1.02 16.30 -7.91
CA ARG A 190 -1.49 16.25 -9.29
C ARG A 190 -2.80 15.45 -9.37
N LEU A 191 -3.88 16.05 -8.84
CA LEU A 191 -5.21 15.43 -8.87
C LEU A 191 -5.74 15.23 -10.29
N ASP A 192 -5.25 16.00 -11.25
CA ASP A 192 -5.51 15.82 -12.67
C ASP A 192 -4.97 14.47 -13.19
N ILE A 193 -3.75 14.10 -12.81
CA ILE A 193 -3.16 12.79 -13.14
C ILE A 193 -3.96 11.67 -12.46
N LEU A 194 -4.29 11.83 -11.17
CA LEU A 194 -5.09 10.85 -10.44
C LEU A 194 -6.44 10.59 -11.11
N GLN A 195 -7.11 11.65 -11.56
CA GLN A 195 -8.39 11.51 -12.25
C GLN A 195 -8.25 10.76 -13.59
N ILE A 196 -7.21 11.08 -14.38
CA ILE A 196 -6.96 10.37 -15.65
C ILE A 196 -6.67 8.89 -15.39
N LEU A 197 -5.83 8.57 -14.39
CA LEU A 197 -5.54 7.19 -14.01
C LEU A 197 -6.81 6.45 -13.57
N LYS A 198 -7.67 7.09 -12.76
CA LYS A 198 -8.95 6.51 -12.34
C LYS A 198 -9.89 6.24 -13.48
N ASP A 199 -9.92 7.13 -14.49
CA ASP A 199 -10.78 6.97 -15.66
C ASP A 199 -10.21 5.93 -16.67
N THR A 200 -8.93 5.61 -16.57
CA THR A 200 -8.21 4.73 -17.50
C THR A 200 -8.11 3.28 -16.98
N LEU A 201 -8.04 3.11 -15.67
CA LEU A 201 -7.75 1.83 -15.03
C LEU A 201 -8.98 1.27 -14.31
N ASP A 202 -9.22 -0.03 -14.47
CA ASP A 202 -10.31 -0.77 -13.82
C ASP A 202 -9.92 -1.36 -12.46
N ILE A 203 -8.78 -0.93 -11.89
CA ILE A 203 -8.31 -1.38 -10.57
C ILE A 203 -8.22 -0.22 -9.60
N PRO A 204 -8.32 -0.48 -8.28
CA PRO A 204 -8.13 0.53 -7.25
C PRO A 204 -6.73 1.15 -7.30
N LEU A 205 -6.66 2.44 -6.98
CA LEU A 205 -5.41 3.19 -6.88
C LEU A 205 -5.05 3.39 -5.42
N VAL A 206 -3.74 3.34 -5.13
CA VAL A 206 -3.17 3.65 -3.83
C VAL A 206 -2.34 4.93 -3.96
N SER A 207 -2.55 5.86 -3.04
CA SER A 207 -1.77 7.09 -2.97
C SER A 207 -1.04 7.15 -1.65
N VAL A 208 0.26 7.37 -1.71
CA VAL A 208 1.05 7.64 -0.51
C VAL A 208 0.56 8.94 0.12
N SER A 209 0.17 8.87 1.39
CA SER A 209 -0.14 10.05 2.16
C SER A 209 1.08 10.47 3.00
N TYR A 210 1.17 11.75 3.30
CA TYR A 210 2.17 12.24 4.23
C TYR A 210 1.51 12.76 5.51
N THR A 211 2.27 12.80 6.59
CA THR A 211 1.80 13.05 7.97
C THR A 211 1.12 14.41 8.18
N HIS A 212 1.17 15.32 7.21
CA HIS A 212 0.62 16.67 7.30
C HIS A 212 -0.60 16.93 6.40
N LEU A 213 -1.11 15.92 5.69
CA LEU A 213 -2.48 15.95 5.20
C LEU A 213 -3.40 15.80 6.42
N THR A 214 -3.49 16.82 7.23
CA THR A 214 -4.62 16.94 8.14
C THR A 214 -5.85 17.01 7.26
N LEU A 215 -6.62 15.93 7.23
CA LEU A 215 -8.02 16.03 6.86
C LEU A 215 -8.57 17.20 7.68
N PRO A 216 -9.32 18.15 7.07
CA PRO A 216 -9.92 19.20 7.82
C PRO A 216 -10.77 18.55 8.91
N THR A 217 -10.27 18.60 10.15
CA THR A 217 -11.08 18.28 11.31
C THR A 217 -12.17 19.34 11.33
N ASN A 218 -13.34 19.00 10.84
CA ASN A 218 -14.50 19.80 11.08
C ASN A 218 -14.75 19.77 12.59
N SER A 219 -14.21 20.78 13.28
CA SER A 219 -14.58 21.13 14.63
C SER A 219 -15.98 21.74 14.66
#